data_6d8b8677816687b44d08cfe4d2ef22d1
#
_entry.id   6d8b8677816687b44d08cfe4d2ef22d1
#
_cell.length_a   1.000
_cell.length_b   1.000
_cell.length_c   1.000
_cell.angle_alpha   90.00
_cell.angle_beta   90.00
_cell.angle_gamma   90.00
#
_symmetry.space_group_name_H-M   'P 1'
#
loop_
_entity.id
_entity.type
_entity.pdbx_description
1 polymer ?
#
loop_
_entity_poly.entity_id
_entity_poly.type
_entity_poly.pdbx_seq_one_letter_code
_entity_poly.pdbx_strand_id
1 'polypeptide(L)'
;ILGIKFINWMYYDGAAHGNDEIVSLNINLNNGEEFEFKDIFRGKYKDTIINLVKDKLKQHDCKDSYFDFDNIQLRDTQEFYISDNKLIIIFFKYEIAPGCCGSIEISLDLNEVVMYINPNGPLYFLYADYDTSHVERGHTILFAMDAYKKISNKSLKEEQLKTADN
;
A
#
# COMPACT_ATOMS: atom_id res chain seq x y z
N ILE A 1 -10.63 3.54 5.06
CA ILE A 1 -9.38 3.03 5.66
C ILE A 1 -8.93 3.98 6.75
N LEU A 2 -8.37 3.42 7.82
CA LEU A 2 -7.65 4.14 8.86
C LEU A 2 -6.21 3.62 8.87
N GLY A 3 -5.26 4.46 8.49
CA GLY A 3 -3.83 4.21 8.62
C GLY A 3 -3.28 4.95 9.85
N ILE A 4 -2.55 4.25 10.70
CA ILE A 4 -1.94 4.80 11.91
C ILE A 4 -0.46 4.49 11.87
N LYS A 5 0.38 5.50 12.14
CA LYS A 5 1.81 5.31 12.33
C LYS A 5 2.18 5.69 13.75
N PHE A 6 2.78 4.75 14.48
CA PHE A 6 3.38 4.98 15.79
C PHE A 6 4.88 5.15 15.64
N ILE A 7 5.44 6.13 16.29
CA ILE A 7 6.89 6.33 16.36
C ILE A 7 7.26 6.30 17.85
N ASN A 8 8.03 5.29 18.24
CA ASN A 8 8.60 5.15 19.55
C ASN A 8 10.06 5.59 19.49
N TRP A 9 10.36 6.77 20.03
CA TRP A 9 11.73 7.27 20.06
C TRP A 9 12.35 7.01 21.43
N MET A 10 13.54 6.42 21.43
CA MET A 10 14.28 6.06 22.65
C MET A 10 15.70 6.61 22.60
N TYR A 11 16.15 7.12 23.74
CA TYR A 11 17.54 7.48 23.96
C TYR A 11 18.05 6.81 25.23
N TYR A 12 19.13 6.09 25.12
CA TYR A 12 19.78 5.45 26.25
C TYR A 12 20.97 6.29 26.69
N ASP A 13 21.18 6.41 28.01
CA ASP A 13 22.32 7.13 28.56
C ASP A 13 23.63 6.51 28.05
N GLY A 14 24.53 7.37 27.52
CA GLY A 14 25.77 6.95 26.89
C GLY A 14 25.64 6.49 25.42
N ALA A 15 24.45 6.47 24.83
CA ALA A 15 24.30 6.19 23.41
C ALA A 15 24.78 7.37 22.55
N ALA A 16 25.39 7.08 21.40
CA ALA A 16 25.86 8.12 20.48
C ALA A 16 24.70 8.86 19.80
N HIS A 17 23.53 8.24 19.68
CA HIS A 17 22.31 8.80 19.09
C HIS A 17 21.05 8.08 19.61
N GLY A 18 19.91 8.71 19.48
CA GLY A 18 18.62 8.08 19.72
C GLY A 18 18.28 7.03 18.66
N ASN A 19 17.36 6.16 19.01
CA ASN A 19 16.79 5.16 18.10
C ASN A 19 15.28 5.36 18.00
N ASP A 20 14.75 5.20 16.80
CA ASP A 20 13.33 5.20 16.52
C ASP A 20 12.87 3.80 16.09
N GLU A 21 11.71 3.42 16.55
CA GLU A 21 10.98 2.25 16.12
C GLU A 21 9.66 2.73 15.52
N ILE A 22 9.36 2.29 14.30
CA ILE A 22 8.12 2.62 13.61
C ILE A 22 7.26 1.36 13.57
N VAL A 23 6.00 1.50 13.96
CA VAL A 23 4.97 0.48 13.79
C VAL A 23 3.80 1.13 13.11
N SER A 24 3.28 0.51 12.06
CA SER A 24 2.08 0.97 11.38
C SER A 24 0.93 -0.02 11.55
N LEU A 25 -0.27 0.51 11.53
CA LEU A 25 -1.51 -0.25 11.61
C LEU A 25 -2.46 0.26 10.55
N ASN A 26 -2.99 -0.64 9.73
CA ASN A 26 -3.95 -0.31 8.69
C ASN A 26 -5.25 -1.08 8.94
N ILE A 27 -6.35 -0.36 9.14
CA ILE A 27 -7.65 -0.93 9.48
C ILE A 27 -8.64 -0.64 8.34
N ASN A 28 -9.31 -1.69 7.88
CA ASN A 28 -10.46 -1.55 7.00
C ASN A 28 -11.69 -1.16 7.84
N LEU A 29 -12.14 0.08 7.71
CA LEU A 29 -13.26 0.62 8.49
C LEU A 29 -14.63 -0.03 8.18
N ASN A 30 -14.73 -0.80 7.09
CA ASN A 30 -15.98 -1.50 6.77
C ASN A 30 -16.22 -2.75 7.62
N ASN A 31 -15.13 -3.40 8.07
CA ASN A 31 -15.22 -4.63 8.85
C ASN A 31 -14.40 -4.60 10.15
N GLY A 32 -13.60 -3.55 10.38
CA GLY A 32 -12.77 -3.39 11.56
C GLY A 32 -11.51 -4.27 11.57
N GLU A 33 -11.18 -4.95 10.47
CA GLU A 33 -10.04 -5.85 10.38
C GLU A 33 -8.78 -5.12 9.96
N GLU A 34 -7.66 -5.52 10.55
CA GLU A 34 -6.32 -5.12 10.11
C GLU A 34 -5.96 -5.85 8.82
N PHE A 35 -5.16 -5.20 7.96
CA PHE A 35 -4.68 -5.79 6.72
C PHE A 35 -3.20 -5.52 6.50
N GLU A 36 -2.53 -6.45 5.84
CA GLU A 36 -1.12 -6.43 5.53
C GLU A 36 -0.86 -5.92 4.11
N PHE A 37 0.40 -5.62 3.80
CA PHE A 37 0.83 -5.14 2.48
C PHE A 37 0.41 -6.07 1.33
N LYS A 38 0.53 -7.39 1.52
CA LYS A 38 0.13 -8.39 0.53
C LYS A 38 -1.37 -8.38 0.21
N ASP A 39 -2.22 -7.94 1.14
CA ASP A 39 -3.68 -7.96 1.00
C ASP A 39 -4.17 -6.83 0.08
N ILE A 40 -3.37 -5.77 -0.08
CA ILE A 40 -3.68 -4.63 -0.94
C ILE A 40 -3.69 -5.05 -2.40
N PHE A 41 -2.77 -5.92 -2.81
CA PHE A 41 -2.44 -6.16 -4.20
C PHE A 41 -2.84 -7.54 -4.68
N ARG A 42 -2.83 -7.70 -6.01
CA ARG A 42 -3.03 -8.99 -6.70
C ARG A 42 -2.02 -9.19 -7.81
N GLY A 43 -1.85 -10.45 -8.21
CA GLY A 43 -0.99 -10.82 -9.34
C GLY A 43 0.48 -10.52 -9.10
N LYS A 44 1.19 -10.20 -10.17
CA LYS A 44 2.63 -9.91 -10.15
C LYS A 44 2.90 -8.43 -9.94
N TYR A 45 2.49 -7.89 -8.82
CA TYR A 45 2.60 -6.47 -8.51
C TYR A 45 4.02 -6.03 -8.08
N LYS A 46 4.79 -6.93 -7.47
CA LYS A 46 6.04 -6.58 -6.79
C LYS A 46 7.05 -5.88 -7.71
N ASP A 47 7.24 -6.41 -8.91
CA ASP A 47 8.21 -5.85 -9.87
C ASP A 47 7.84 -4.41 -10.27
N THR A 48 6.55 -4.12 -10.44
CA THR A 48 6.10 -2.78 -10.79
C THR A 48 6.21 -1.84 -9.61
N ILE A 49 5.72 -2.26 -8.43
CA ILE A 49 5.75 -1.41 -7.23
C ILE A 49 7.20 -1.12 -6.83
N ILE A 50 8.11 -2.10 -6.87
CA ILE A 50 9.51 -1.85 -6.54
C ILE A 50 10.19 -0.90 -7.53
N ASN A 51 9.82 -0.92 -8.81
CA ASN A 51 10.36 0.02 -9.79
C ASN A 51 9.89 1.46 -9.48
N LEU A 52 8.61 1.66 -9.15
CA LEU A 52 8.10 2.96 -8.70
C LEU A 52 8.81 3.44 -7.43
N VAL A 53 9.01 2.54 -6.46
CA VAL A 53 9.78 2.82 -5.23
C VAL A 53 11.21 3.25 -5.58
N LYS A 54 11.90 2.50 -6.43
CA LYS A 54 13.27 2.80 -6.85
C LYS A 54 13.38 4.15 -7.57
N ASP A 55 12.40 4.51 -8.36
CA ASP A 55 12.40 5.82 -9.03
C ASP A 55 12.24 6.98 -8.03
N LYS A 56 11.47 6.80 -6.96
CA LYS A 56 11.40 7.78 -5.87
C LYS A 56 12.69 7.79 -5.03
N LEU A 57 13.28 6.63 -4.75
CA LEU A 57 14.54 6.51 -4.02
C LEU A 57 15.71 7.23 -4.72
N LYS A 58 15.75 7.23 -6.06
CA LYS A 58 16.75 8.00 -6.83
C LYS A 58 16.69 9.51 -6.61
N GLN A 59 15.57 10.01 -6.11
CA GLN A 59 15.33 11.42 -5.81
C GLN A 59 15.43 11.75 -4.32
N HIS A 60 15.61 10.72 -3.47
CA HIS A 60 15.69 10.87 -2.03
C HIS A 60 17.05 11.47 -1.61
N ASP A 61 17.08 12.17 -0.47
CA ASP A 61 18.30 12.82 0.03
C ASP A 61 19.46 11.83 0.28
N CYS A 62 19.15 10.58 0.62
CA CYS A 62 20.11 9.50 0.83
C CYS A 62 20.45 8.67 -0.42
N LYS A 63 20.11 9.14 -1.63
CA LYS A 63 20.24 8.38 -2.88
C LYS A 63 21.62 7.79 -3.16
N ASP A 64 22.68 8.45 -2.68
CA ASP A 64 24.07 8.04 -2.91
C ASP A 64 24.60 7.12 -1.79
N SER A 65 23.76 6.73 -0.82
CA SER A 65 24.14 6.00 0.39
C SER A 65 23.50 4.62 0.53
N TYR A 66 22.74 4.15 -0.45
CA TYR A 66 22.11 2.84 -0.38
C TYR A 66 23.13 1.72 -0.39
N PHE A 67 22.91 0.68 0.44
CA PHE A 67 23.85 -0.45 0.56
C PHE A 67 23.91 -1.28 -0.72
N ASP A 68 22.75 -1.59 -1.31
CA ASP A 68 22.62 -2.40 -2.53
C ASP A 68 21.33 -2.01 -3.25
N PHE A 69 21.39 -0.89 -3.97
CA PHE A 69 20.21 -0.29 -4.61
C PHE A 69 19.51 -1.24 -5.59
N ASP A 70 20.28 -2.00 -6.36
CA ASP A 70 19.73 -2.87 -7.41
C ASP A 70 18.96 -4.05 -6.83
N ASN A 71 19.34 -4.51 -5.65
CA ASN A 71 18.73 -5.63 -4.95
C ASN A 71 17.68 -5.23 -3.90
N ILE A 72 17.30 -3.95 -3.79
CA ILE A 72 16.17 -3.54 -2.94
C ILE A 72 14.89 -4.24 -3.43
N GLN A 73 14.20 -4.92 -2.51
CA GLN A 73 12.98 -5.68 -2.79
C GLN A 73 11.89 -5.37 -1.76
N LEU A 74 10.63 -5.63 -2.13
CA LEU A 74 9.49 -5.56 -1.23
C LEU A 74 9.22 -6.93 -0.60
N ARG A 75 8.98 -6.92 0.70
CA ARG A 75 8.56 -8.11 1.48
C ARG A 75 7.06 -8.27 1.43
N ASP A 76 6.53 -9.46 1.71
CA ASP A 76 5.08 -9.68 1.91
C ASP A 76 4.57 -8.97 3.16
N THR A 77 5.44 -8.89 4.18
CA THR A 77 5.23 -8.17 5.44
C THR A 77 5.88 -6.78 5.40
N GLN A 78 5.90 -6.12 4.23
CA GLN A 78 6.46 -4.77 4.10
C GLN A 78 5.71 -3.81 5.00
N GLU A 79 6.44 -3.04 5.80
CA GLU A 79 5.84 -2.01 6.64
C GLU A 79 5.31 -0.86 5.76
N PHE A 80 4.07 -0.42 6.02
CA PHE A 80 3.41 0.63 5.26
C PHE A 80 2.25 1.22 6.04
N TYR A 81 1.81 2.39 5.63
CA TYR A 81 0.51 2.93 6.02
C TYR A 81 -0.12 3.72 4.87
N ILE A 82 -1.43 3.97 4.99
CA ILE A 82 -2.19 4.74 4.00
C ILE A 82 -2.59 6.06 4.62
N SER A 83 -2.28 7.16 3.93
CA SER A 83 -2.66 8.51 4.30
C SER A 83 -2.86 9.36 3.04
N ASP A 84 -3.88 10.21 3.03
CA ASP A 84 -4.11 11.21 1.99
C ASP A 84 -4.05 10.65 0.55
N ASN A 85 -4.72 9.54 0.30
CA ASN A 85 -4.71 8.83 -0.98
C ASN A 85 -3.31 8.35 -1.44
N LYS A 86 -2.40 8.13 -0.49
CA LYS A 86 -1.04 7.63 -0.73
C LYS A 86 -0.78 6.36 0.04
N LEU A 87 -0.05 5.47 -0.61
CA LEU A 87 0.59 4.32 0.01
C LEU A 87 2.00 4.74 0.41
N ILE A 88 2.27 4.79 1.71
CA ILE A 88 3.58 5.12 2.25
C ILE A 88 4.27 3.82 2.66
N ILE A 89 5.32 3.47 1.94
CA ILE A 89 6.15 2.27 2.16
C ILE A 89 7.33 2.66 3.04
N ILE A 90 7.59 1.90 4.10
CA ILE A 90 8.63 2.19 5.08
C ILE A 90 9.75 1.16 4.96
N PHE A 91 10.97 1.66 4.83
CA PHE A 91 12.21 0.91 5.03
C PHE A 91 12.81 1.35 6.36
N PHE A 92 13.02 0.41 7.26
CA PHE A 92 13.54 0.74 8.58
C PHE A 92 14.99 1.24 8.52
N LYS A 93 15.37 1.94 9.57
CA LYS A 93 16.75 2.36 9.78
C LYS A 93 17.69 1.16 9.65
N TYR A 94 18.77 1.31 8.87
CA TYR A 94 19.73 0.27 8.49
C TYR A 94 19.20 -0.83 7.55
N GLU A 95 17.97 -0.76 7.06
CA GLU A 95 17.43 -1.76 6.13
C GLU A 95 18.05 -1.63 4.73
N ILE A 96 18.02 -0.43 4.17
CA ILE A 96 18.52 -0.16 2.80
C ILE A 96 19.61 0.91 2.76
N ALA A 97 19.85 1.65 3.85
CA ALA A 97 20.81 2.74 3.93
C ALA A 97 21.39 2.86 5.35
N PRO A 98 22.53 3.59 5.55
CA PRO A 98 23.12 3.83 6.86
C PRO A 98 22.15 4.53 7.81
N GLY A 99 22.36 4.35 9.11
CA GLY A 99 21.50 4.89 10.16
C GLY A 99 21.38 6.43 10.20
N CYS A 100 22.31 7.16 9.59
CA CYS A 100 22.21 8.62 9.43
C CYS A 100 21.05 9.01 8.48
N CYS A 101 20.57 8.12 7.63
CA CYS A 101 19.41 8.31 6.78
C CYS A 101 18.08 8.13 7.52
N GLY A 102 18.11 7.58 8.74
CA GLY A 102 16.89 7.22 9.47
C GLY A 102 16.11 6.10 8.80
N SER A 103 14.83 6.02 9.15
CA SER A 103 13.87 5.19 8.40
C SER A 103 13.42 5.95 7.15
N ILE A 104 13.37 5.28 6.01
CA ILE A 104 13.06 5.87 4.71
C ILE A 104 11.61 5.59 4.35
N GLU A 105 10.83 6.63 4.12
CA GLU A 105 9.42 6.57 3.75
C GLU A 105 9.24 6.96 2.28
N ILE A 106 8.70 6.06 1.47
CA ILE A 106 8.43 6.29 0.05
C ILE A 106 6.92 6.37 -0.18
N SER A 107 6.49 7.52 -0.69
CA SER A 107 5.09 7.80 -0.97
C SER A 107 4.76 7.54 -2.44
N LEU A 108 3.82 6.63 -2.68
CA LEU A 108 3.21 6.38 -3.99
C LEU A 108 1.76 6.88 -3.96
N ASP A 109 1.33 7.56 -5.01
CA ASP A 109 -0.09 7.88 -5.18
C ASP A 109 -0.86 6.56 -5.43
N LEU A 110 -2.01 6.37 -4.79
CA LEU A 110 -2.80 5.16 -4.99
C LEU A 110 -3.27 5.00 -6.44
N ASN A 111 -3.40 6.10 -7.19
CA ASN A 111 -3.70 6.06 -8.62
C ASN A 111 -2.55 5.46 -9.44
N GLU A 112 -1.29 5.59 -9.02
CA GLU A 112 -0.14 4.99 -9.71
C GLU A 112 -0.16 3.46 -9.61
N VAL A 113 -0.82 2.90 -8.61
CA VAL A 113 -0.84 1.47 -8.29
C VAL A 113 -2.22 0.82 -8.44
N VAL A 114 -3.25 1.58 -8.82
CA VAL A 114 -4.65 1.13 -8.87
C VAL A 114 -4.86 -0.15 -9.68
N MET A 115 -4.13 -0.34 -10.78
CA MET A 115 -4.20 -1.50 -11.65
C MET A 115 -3.85 -2.82 -10.94
N TYR A 116 -3.05 -2.74 -9.89
CA TYR A 116 -2.57 -3.88 -9.11
C TYR A 116 -3.36 -4.10 -7.84
N ILE A 117 -4.27 -3.18 -7.49
CA ILE A 117 -5.09 -3.31 -6.28
C ILE A 117 -6.00 -4.56 -6.40
N ASN A 118 -6.07 -5.30 -5.32
CA ASN A 118 -6.95 -6.45 -5.20
C ASN A 118 -8.42 -5.98 -5.14
N PRO A 119 -9.28 -6.33 -6.12
CA PRO A 119 -10.68 -5.92 -6.12
C PRO A 119 -11.52 -6.54 -4.99
N ASN A 120 -10.98 -7.51 -4.27
CA ASN A 120 -11.60 -8.08 -3.06
C ASN A 120 -10.81 -7.69 -1.80
N GLY A 121 -9.79 -6.86 -1.94
CA GLY A 121 -8.94 -6.40 -0.84
C GLY A 121 -9.49 -5.15 -0.15
N PRO A 122 -8.76 -4.64 0.83
CA PRO A 122 -9.21 -3.51 1.66
C PRO A 122 -9.39 -2.21 0.88
N LEU A 123 -8.73 -2.06 -0.27
CA LEU A 123 -8.79 -0.86 -1.12
C LEU A 123 -9.68 -1.03 -2.36
N TYR A 124 -10.60 -2.01 -2.37
CA TYR A 124 -11.46 -2.30 -3.52
C TYR A 124 -12.28 -1.08 -4.01
N PHE A 125 -12.62 -0.15 -3.14
CA PHE A 125 -13.41 1.04 -3.44
C PHE A 125 -12.71 1.98 -4.44
N LEU A 126 -11.39 1.94 -4.55
CA LEU A 126 -10.63 2.72 -5.54
C LEU A 126 -10.94 2.32 -6.99
N TYR A 127 -11.48 1.11 -7.20
CA TYR A 127 -11.96 0.71 -8.52
C TYR A 127 -13.29 1.36 -8.91
N ALA A 128 -14.15 1.67 -7.94
CA ALA A 128 -15.46 2.23 -8.22
C ALA A 128 -15.37 3.67 -8.75
N ASP A 129 -14.33 4.40 -8.34
CA ASP A 129 -14.11 5.80 -8.71
C ASP A 129 -13.08 5.96 -9.85
N TYR A 130 -12.48 4.85 -10.32
CA TYR A 130 -11.47 4.90 -11.37
C TYR A 130 -12.12 5.09 -12.73
N ASP A 131 -11.91 6.28 -13.32
CA ASP A 131 -12.31 6.56 -14.70
C ASP A 131 -11.41 5.81 -15.69
N THR A 132 -11.96 4.72 -16.25
CA THR A 132 -11.27 3.87 -17.22
C THR A 132 -11.05 4.54 -18.59
N SER A 133 -11.46 5.80 -18.78
CA SER A 133 -11.35 6.53 -20.04
C SER A 133 -9.90 6.78 -20.49
N HIS A 134 -8.95 6.72 -19.55
CA HIS A 134 -7.53 7.02 -19.79
C HIS A 134 -6.61 5.80 -19.92
N VAL A 135 -7.14 4.57 -19.85
CA VAL A 135 -6.32 3.36 -19.89
C VAL A 135 -6.40 2.67 -21.25
N GLU A 136 -5.23 2.34 -21.81
CA GLU A 136 -5.12 1.56 -23.05
C GLU A 136 -5.98 0.31 -23.03
N ARG A 137 -6.80 0.12 -24.07
CA ARG A 137 -8.01 -0.71 -24.15
C ARG A 137 -7.85 -2.23 -23.96
N GLY A 138 -6.76 -2.76 -23.48
CA GLY A 138 -6.54 -4.22 -23.48
C GLY A 138 -6.86 -4.95 -22.18
N HIS A 139 -6.40 -4.43 -21.05
CA HIS A 139 -6.47 -5.16 -19.77
C HIS A 139 -7.46 -4.59 -18.76
N THR A 140 -7.75 -3.31 -18.81
CA THR A 140 -8.52 -2.60 -17.77
C THR A 140 -10.02 -2.88 -17.85
N ILE A 141 -10.57 -3.08 -19.05
CA ILE A 141 -12.01 -3.35 -19.24
C ILE A 141 -12.41 -4.66 -18.58
N LEU A 142 -11.58 -5.71 -18.68
CA LEU A 142 -11.85 -7.00 -18.04
C LEU A 142 -11.91 -6.89 -16.51
N PHE A 143 -11.05 -6.10 -15.91
CA PHE A 143 -10.99 -5.93 -14.46
C PHE A 143 -12.13 -5.07 -13.91
N ALA A 144 -12.45 -3.97 -14.58
CA ALA A 144 -13.59 -3.12 -14.21
C ALA A 144 -14.92 -3.89 -14.33
N MET A 145 -15.08 -4.72 -15.37
CA MET A 145 -16.26 -5.56 -15.55
C MET A 145 -16.38 -6.67 -14.49
N ASP A 146 -15.28 -7.27 -14.05
CA ASP A 146 -15.30 -8.28 -13.00
C ASP A 146 -15.59 -7.69 -11.62
N ALA A 147 -15.04 -6.52 -11.31
CA ALA A 147 -15.37 -5.78 -10.10
C ALA A 147 -16.84 -5.34 -10.11
N TYR A 148 -17.33 -4.76 -11.21
CA TYR A 148 -18.72 -4.34 -11.37
C TYR A 148 -19.70 -5.53 -11.22
N LYS A 149 -19.42 -6.68 -11.85
CA LYS A 149 -20.25 -7.89 -11.71
C LYS A 149 -20.32 -8.40 -10.28
N LYS A 150 -19.22 -8.33 -9.51
CA LYS A 150 -19.20 -8.75 -8.11
C LYS A 150 -19.98 -7.81 -7.20
N ILE A 151 -19.88 -6.49 -7.42
CA ILE A 151 -20.63 -5.47 -6.68
C ILE A 151 -22.13 -5.62 -6.99
N SER A 152 -22.51 -5.73 -8.26
CA SER A 152 -23.92 -5.89 -8.66
C SER A 152 -24.53 -7.20 -8.16
N ASN A 153 -23.77 -8.30 -8.16
CA ASN A 153 -24.23 -9.58 -7.63
C ASN A 153 -24.36 -9.59 -6.10
N LYS A 154 -23.54 -8.82 -5.38
CA LYS A 154 -23.65 -8.64 -3.93
C LYS A 154 -24.90 -7.81 -3.60
N SER A 155 -25.11 -6.70 -4.31
CA SER A 155 -26.31 -5.84 -4.14
C SER A 155 -27.60 -6.59 -4.41
N LEU A 156 -27.65 -7.40 -5.49
CA LEU A 156 -28.81 -8.24 -5.82
C LEU A 156 -29.08 -9.32 -4.75
N LYS A 157 -28.05 -9.92 -4.15
CA LYS A 157 -28.23 -10.87 -3.06
C LYS A 157 -28.74 -10.21 -1.77
N GLU A 158 -28.27 -9.01 -1.47
CA GLU A 158 -28.73 -8.25 -0.30
C GLU A 158 -30.19 -7.76 -0.47
N GLU A 159 -30.62 -7.40 -1.68
CA GLU A 159 -32.01 -7.10 -1.99
C GLU A 159 -32.93 -8.32 -1.91
N GLN A 160 -32.49 -9.47 -2.42
CA GLN A 160 -33.24 -10.73 -2.34
C GLN A 160 -33.41 -11.24 -0.91
N LEU A 161 -32.41 -11.06 -0.04
CA LEU A 161 -32.49 -11.38 1.38
C LEU A 161 -33.51 -10.48 2.10
N LYS A 162 -33.54 -9.18 1.81
CA LYS A 162 -34.52 -8.24 2.41
C LYS A 162 -35.94 -8.47 1.96
N THR A 163 -36.16 -9.05 0.79
CA THR A 163 -37.51 -9.39 0.27
C THR A 163 -37.99 -10.76 0.71
N ALA A 164 -37.14 -11.64 1.22
CA ALA A 164 -37.50 -12.96 1.75
C ALA A 164 -37.90 -12.92 3.23
N ASP A 165 -37.55 -11.86 3.95
CA ASP A 165 -37.87 -11.66 5.38
C ASP A 165 -39.13 -10.80 5.62
N ASN A 166 -39.92 -10.47 4.56
CA ASN A 166 -41.22 -9.82 4.59
C ASN A 166 -42.31 -10.75 4.06
#